data_ea24ca2392c7e785f05e737599f4789a
#
_entry.id   ea24ca2392c7e785f05e737599f4789a
#
_cell.length_a   1.000
_cell.length_b   1.000
_cell.length_c   1.000
_cell.angle_alpha   90.00
_cell.angle_beta   90.00
_cell.angle_gamma   90.00
#
_symmetry.space_group_name_H-M   'P 1'
#
loop_
_entity.id
_entity.type
_entity.pdbx_description
1 polymer ?
#
loop_
_entity_poly.entity_id
_entity_poly.type
_entity_poly.pdbx_seq_one_letter_code
_entity_poly.pdbx_strand_id
1 'polypeptide(L)'
;MNGLNAKELRIYASKFYLTGNESKADKLVLNMRTDVDGAGGVAFSVPSNGLKRKYSWKLASNMEYKNNRLMKNALQISASSATIYAAGTGNTTQLKAQTIGNSTQVVWKSSNTNIATVSNTGLVTGKSKGPVQITATANGTTCICNVNVIAPRVTVSMSNASIYAVGSRSSFTLTATVNGTNKDAVTWSSSNTRVAKVTNGVVQGTGAGNATITASFAGSKATCSVNVMRQTISMSGGNPIYAKGTGSSTQLTATVNGTVGNDAVAWTSGNTNIAKVSGGKVTGVGAGTVTITATSNGVSTSKSIQVKEPTIKLDRETANIYPPATKTVTFTVTVNGVQGNSGVTWTSGNTKVATVSNGKVTAVGKGTATITAKANGKLAKAKVTVKDPYANVSPTSGTIKVGKTLQLTTNYAPASTGTPSYSSSNKKVATVDSKGVVKGVKAGTATIIVKVNGVTAKAEITVK
;
A
#
# COMPACT_ATOMS: atom_id res chain seq x y z
N MET A 1 59.29 -71.55 -1.98
CA MET A 1 60.72 -71.57 -2.30
C MET A 1 61.36 -72.52 -1.32
N ASN A 2 61.82 -73.65 -1.80
CA ASN A 2 62.59 -74.64 -0.97
C ASN A 2 64.07 -74.31 -1.14
N GLY A 3 64.83 -74.12 -0.02
CA GLY A 3 66.26 -74.09 -0.06
C GLY A 3 66.90 -72.72 -0.39
N LEU A 4 66.44 -71.64 0.18
CA LEU A 4 67.14 -70.34 0.06
C LEU A 4 68.39 -70.30 0.90
N ASN A 5 69.54 -70.26 0.21
CA ASN A 5 70.85 -70.15 0.81
C ASN A 5 71.48 -68.78 0.53
N ALA A 6 70.75 -67.71 0.85
CA ALA A 6 71.16 -66.36 0.64
C ALA A 6 71.35 -65.59 1.99
N LYS A 7 72.43 -64.84 2.13
CA LYS A 7 72.64 -63.94 3.30
C LYS A 7 71.58 -62.88 3.49
N GLU A 8 70.91 -62.47 2.40
CA GLU A 8 69.82 -61.50 2.41
C GLU A 8 68.80 -61.90 1.33
N LEU A 9 67.52 -61.92 1.70
CA LEU A 9 66.40 -62.11 0.81
C LEU A 9 65.55 -60.85 0.79
N ARG A 10 65.42 -60.22 -0.38
CA ARG A 10 64.52 -59.10 -0.58
C ARG A 10 63.34 -59.58 -1.38
N ILE A 11 62.17 -59.45 -0.82
CA ILE A 11 60.92 -59.87 -1.48
C ILE A 11 60.03 -58.64 -1.68
N TYR A 12 59.61 -58.42 -2.91
CA TYR A 12 58.66 -57.43 -3.32
C TYR A 12 57.39 -58.12 -3.80
N ALA A 13 56.48 -58.43 -2.87
CA ALA A 13 55.20 -59.06 -3.20
C ALA A 13 54.09 -58.60 -2.28
N SER A 14 52.86 -58.55 -2.79
CA SER A 14 51.68 -58.26 -2.01
C SER A 14 51.21 -59.42 -1.11
N LYS A 15 51.67 -60.66 -1.40
CA LYS A 15 51.46 -61.84 -0.58
C LYS A 15 52.70 -62.67 -0.58
N PHE A 16 53.08 -63.16 0.59
CA PHE A 16 54.27 -63.98 0.78
C PHE A 16 54.00 -65.13 1.70
N TYR A 17 54.36 -66.34 1.28
CA TYR A 17 54.23 -67.58 2.06
C TYR A 17 55.60 -68.25 2.20
N LEU A 18 56.07 -68.46 3.39
CA LEU A 18 57.20 -69.34 3.68
C LEU A 18 56.68 -70.76 3.85
N THR A 19 57.01 -71.64 2.94
CA THR A 19 56.72 -73.10 3.05
C THR A 19 58.01 -73.85 3.07
N GLY A 20 58.18 -74.75 4.03
CA GLY A 20 59.36 -75.63 4.19
C GLY A 20 59.91 -75.65 5.64
N ASN A 21 60.52 -76.69 6.01
CA ASN A 21 60.97 -76.98 7.39
C ASN A 21 62.30 -76.29 7.77
N GLU A 22 63.05 -75.76 6.82
CA GLU A 22 64.31 -75.07 7.12
C GLU A 22 64.62 -74.00 6.09
N SER A 23 64.89 -72.81 6.57
CA SER A 23 65.50 -71.68 5.80
C SER A 23 66.90 -71.44 6.38
N LYS A 24 67.92 -71.52 5.55
CA LYS A 24 69.33 -71.27 5.90
C LYS A 24 69.73 -69.80 5.73
N ALA A 25 68.76 -68.85 5.70
CA ALA A 25 69.09 -67.44 5.61
C ALA A 25 69.47 -66.86 7.00
N ASP A 26 70.66 -66.29 7.10
CA ASP A 26 71.15 -65.62 8.33
C ASP A 26 70.38 -64.43 8.74
N LYS A 27 69.72 -63.74 7.76
CA LYS A 27 68.94 -62.54 8.00
C LYS A 27 67.83 -62.44 6.94
N LEU A 28 66.62 -62.25 7.37
CA LEU A 28 65.48 -61.91 6.53
C LEU A 28 65.09 -60.47 6.77
N VAL A 29 65.20 -59.63 5.73
CA VAL A 29 64.72 -58.22 5.79
C VAL A 29 63.59 -58.10 4.80
N LEU A 30 62.43 -57.81 5.32
CA LEU A 30 61.23 -57.54 4.51
C LEU A 30 61.07 -56.01 4.42
N ASN A 31 61.48 -55.44 3.29
CA ASN A 31 61.16 -54.03 2.95
C ASN A 31 59.87 -54.01 2.11
N MET A 32 58.79 -53.73 2.75
CA MET A 32 57.48 -53.56 2.08
C MET A 32 57.37 -52.14 1.58
N ARG A 33 57.01 -51.97 0.30
CA ARG A 33 56.68 -50.66 -0.24
C ARG A 33 55.47 -50.04 0.48
N THR A 34 55.49 -48.76 0.70
CA THR A 34 54.49 -48.01 1.43
C THR A 34 53.23 -47.64 0.58
N ASP A 35 53.22 -48.03 -0.66
CA ASP A 35 52.23 -47.64 -1.69
C ASP A 35 51.24 -48.79 -2.02
N VAL A 36 50.96 -49.66 -1.11
CA VAL A 36 49.86 -50.63 -1.27
C VAL A 36 48.55 -49.90 -0.85
N ASP A 37 47.89 -49.40 -1.87
CA ASP A 37 46.54 -48.87 -1.67
C ASP A 37 45.54 -49.95 -1.27
N GLY A 38 44.73 -49.63 -0.29
CA GLY A 38 43.57 -50.41 0.11
C GLY A 38 43.69 -51.15 1.43
N ALA A 39 42.57 -51.36 2.05
CA ALA A 39 42.34 -51.99 3.35
C ALA A 39 42.81 -53.47 3.46
N GLY A 40 43.78 -53.88 2.70
CA GLY A 40 44.31 -55.23 2.67
C GLY A 40 45.64 -55.34 3.41
N GLY A 41 45.64 -55.70 4.65
CA GLY A 41 46.86 -56.13 5.34
C GLY A 41 47.51 -57.31 4.62
N VAL A 42 48.85 -57.26 4.50
CA VAL A 42 49.57 -58.41 3.99
C VAL A 42 49.50 -59.58 4.98
N ALA A 43 48.87 -60.67 4.56
CA ALA A 43 48.77 -61.84 5.41
C ALA A 43 50.11 -62.55 5.52
N PHE A 44 50.63 -62.59 6.71
CA PHE A 44 51.89 -63.28 6.99
C PHE A 44 51.61 -64.47 7.89
N SER A 45 51.65 -65.70 7.35
CA SER A 45 51.48 -66.93 8.10
C SER A 45 52.88 -67.54 8.41
N VAL A 46 53.19 -67.58 9.66
CA VAL A 46 54.35 -68.35 10.14
C VAL A 46 53.89 -69.77 10.56
N PRO A 47 54.39 -70.78 10.01
CA PRO A 47 54.08 -72.13 10.49
C PRO A 47 54.44 -72.30 11.98
N SER A 48 53.55 -72.89 12.78
CA SER A 48 53.66 -73.00 14.25
C SER A 48 54.93 -73.64 14.76
N ASN A 49 55.70 -74.31 13.93
CA ASN A 49 56.88 -75.12 14.27
C ASN A 49 58.22 -74.59 13.69
N GLY A 50 58.21 -73.48 12.94
CA GLY A 50 59.33 -73.32 12.02
C GLY A 50 60.36 -72.20 12.25
N LEU A 51 60.27 -71.30 13.18
CA LEU A 51 61.25 -70.25 13.30
C LEU A 51 61.64 -69.97 14.80
N LYS A 52 62.10 -71.04 15.47
CA LYS A 52 62.56 -70.88 16.87
C LYS A 52 63.92 -70.30 17.07
N ARG A 53 64.65 -69.84 16.06
CA ARG A 53 66.00 -69.33 16.29
C ARG A 53 66.34 -68.03 15.57
N LYS A 54 66.57 -67.04 16.33
CA LYS A 54 67.45 -65.85 16.06
C LYS A 54 67.10 -64.88 14.88
N TYR A 55 65.82 -64.75 14.52
CA TYR A 55 65.48 -63.67 13.56
C TYR A 55 64.85 -62.52 14.32
N SER A 56 65.51 -61.36 14.30
CA SER A 56 64.95 -60.12 14.82
C SER A 56 64.13 -59.47 13.71
N TRP A 57 62.83 -59.46 13.81
CA TRP A 57 61.93 -58.76 12.91
C TRP A 57 61.98 -57.26 13.25
N LYS A 58 62.42 -56.45 12.33
CA LYS A 58 62.32 -55.01 12.44
C LYS A 58 61.20 -54.57 11.53
N LEU A 59 60.04 -54.32 12.07
CA LEU A 59 58.95 -53.73 11.30
C LEU A 59 59.29 -52.25 11.03
N ALA A 60 58.94 -51.75 9.86
CA ALA A 60 58.95 -50.31 9.65
C ALA A 60 58.07 -49.65 10.69
N SER A 61 58.41 -48.43 11.10
CA SER A 61 57.76 -47.73 12.20
C SER A 61 56.24 -47.53 12.01
N ASN A 62 55.73 -47.74 10.80
CA ASN A 62 54.32 -47.61 10.43
C ASN A 62 53.61 -48.96 10.19
N MET A 63 54.19 -50.07 10.65
CA MET A 63 53.67 -51.42 10.46
C MET A 63 53.56 -52.13 11.80
N GLU A 64 52.53 -52.92 12.01
CA GLU A 64 52.38 -53.83 13.11
C GLU A 64 51.90 -55.19 12.67
N TYR A 65 52.15 -56.21 13.49
CA TYR A 65 51.66 -57.57 13.28
C TYR A 65 50.49 -57.84 14.26
N LYS A 66 49.28 -57.98 13.68
CA LYS A 66 48.09 -58.25 14.46
C LYS A 66 47.17 -59.28 13.75
N ASN A 67 46.61 -60.19 14.53
CA ASN A 67 45.74 -61.25 14.00
C ASN A 67 46.33 -62.05 12.84
N ASN A 68 47.59 -62.42 12.93
CA ASN A 68 48.36 -63.11 11.87
C ASN A 68 48.48 -62.32 10.56
N ARG A 69 48.34 -60.99 10.59
CA ARG A 69 48.51 -60.11 9.43
C ARG A 69 49.46 -58.94 9.75
N LEU A 70 50.29 -58.60 8.76
CA LEU A 70 51.05 -57.39 8.79
C LEU A 70 50.16 -56.23 8.33
N MET A 71 49.92 -55.32 9.22
CA MET A 71 49.02 -54.17 8.99
C MET A 71 49.87 -52.89 8.83
N LYS A 72 49.57 -52.12 7.83
CA LYS A 72 50.13 -50.76 7.72
C LYS A 72 49.35 -49.88 8.71
N ASN A 73 50.08 -49.32 9.68
CA ASN A 73 49.51 -48.31 10.56
C ASN A 73 49.27 -47.04 9.72
N ALA A 74 48.10 -46.91 9.19
CA ALA A 74 47.73 -45.77 8.42
C ALA A 74 46.93 -44.79 9.31
N LEU A 75 47.27 -43.54 9.21
CA LEU A 75 46.49 -42.45 9.76
C LEU A 75 45.85 -41.73 8.58
N GLN A 76 44.55 -41.49 8.66
CA GLN A 76 43.79 -40.68 7.71
C GLN A 76 43.06 -39.59 8.46
N ILE A 77 42.96 -38.42 7.86
CA ILE A 77 42.15 -37.33 8.39
C ILE A 77 41.01 -37.02 7.41
N SER A 78 39.91 -36.55 7.95
CA SER A 78 38.66 -36.30 7.23
C SER A 78 38.77 -35.24 6.12
N ALA A 79 39.79 -34.37 6.17
CA ALA A 79 40.01 -33.34 5.16
C ALA A 79 41.50 -32.97 5.07
N SER A 80 42.05 -32.78 3.88
CA SER A 80 43.39 -32.24 3.64
C SER A 80 43.44 -30.73 3.61
N SER A 81 42.29 -30.07 3.49
CA SER A 81 42.14 -28.61 3.56
C SER A 81 40.80 -28.23 4.18
N ALA A 82 40.73 -27.05 4.80
CA ALA A 82 39.51 -26.44 5.33
C ALA A 82 39.61 -24.92 5.28
N THR A 83 38.47 -24.26 5.20
CA THR A 83 38.36 -22.82 5.38
C THR A 83 37.40 -22.53 6.50
N ILE A 84 37.82 -21.71 7.47
CA ILE A 84 37.03 -21.30 8.63
C ILE A 84 37.18 -19.79 8.83
N TYR A 85 36.28 -19.21 9.61
CA TYR A 85 36.37 -17.80 9.98
C TYR A 85 37.23 -17.60 11.25
N ALA A 86 37.81 -16.42 11.40
CA ALA A 86 38.56 -16.05 12.60
C ALA A 86 37.66 -15.85 13.84
N ALA A 87 36.37 -15.56 13.63
CA ALA A 87 35.39 -15.38 14.69
C ALA A 87 33.95 -15.58 14.17
N GLY A 88 32.99 -15.73 15.08
CA GLY A 88 31.57 -15.92 14.81
C GLY A 88 31.21 -17.30 14.28
N THR A 89 30.00 -17.44 13.77
CA THR A 89 29.50 -18.69 13.21
C THR A 89 30.43 -19.17 12.10
N GLY A 90 30.79 -20.46 12.12
CA GLY A 90 31.73 -21.05 11.17
C GLY A 90 33.20 -20.80 11.50
N ASN A 91 33.52 -20.35 12.71
CA ASN A 91 34.91 -20.22 13.19
C ASN A 91 35.55 -21.56 13.62
N THR A 92 34.82 -22.65 13.55
CA THR A 92 35.30 -23.99 13.92
C THR A 92 35.07 -24.99 12.81
N THR A 93 35.93 -26.02 12.76
CA THR A 93 35.74 -27.22 11.94
C THR A 93 36.20 -28.43 12.73
N GLN A 94 35.46 -29.53 12.62
CA GLN A 94 35.82 -30.79 13.24
C GLN A 94 36.62 -31.64 12.26
N LEU A 95 37.89 -31.84 12.52
CA LEU A 95 38.71 -32.86 11.87
C LEU A 95 38.56 -34.18 12.62
N LYS A 96 38.34 -35.26 11.88
CA LYS A 96 38.33 -36.64 12.41
C LYS A 96 39.57 -37.32 11.94
N ALA A 97 40.20 -38.07 12.81
CA ALA A 97 41.30 -38.93 12.46
C ALA A 97 40.88 -40.37 12.63
N GLN A 98 41.23 -41.19 11.66
CA GLN A 98 41.00 -42.65 11.68
C GLN A 98 42.38 -43.35 11.60
N THR A 99 42.65 -44.18 12.61
CA THR A 99 43.85 -45.02 12.67
C THR A 99 43.50 -46.43 12.19
N ILE A 100 44.31 -47.01 11.34
CA ILE A 100 44.23 -48.40 10.95
C ILE A 100 45.34 -49.12 11.70
N GLY A 101 45.00 -50.11 12.51
CA GLY A 101 45.93 -50.82 13.40
C GLY A 101 45.64 -50.55 14.88
N ASN A 102 46.67 -50.56 15.74
CA ASN A 102 46.52 -50.27 17.16
C ASN A 102 45.93 -48.89 17.39
N SER A 103 44.89 -48.82 18.22
CA SER A 103 44.26 -47.53 18.57
C SER A 103 45.17 -46.83 19.59
N THR A 104 46.13 -46.06 19.08
CA THR A 104 46.88 -45.07 19.86
C THR A 104 46.18 -43.74 19.81
N GLN A 105 46.29 -42.99 20.89
CA GLN A 105 45.77 -41.64 20.95
C GLN A 105 46.36 -40.78 19.82
N VAL A 106 45.48 -40.11 19.03
CA VAL A 106 45.90 -39.14 18.03
C VAL A 106 46.32 -37.89 18.72
N VAL A 107 47.53 -37.42 18.44
CA VAL A 107 48.04 -36.13 18.93
C VAL A 107 47.83 -35.09 17.81
N TRP A 108 47.08 -34.06 18.14
CA TRP A 108 46.82 -32.93 17.29
C TRP A 108 47.73 -31.75 17.61
N LYS A 109 48.25 -31.06 16.60
CA LYS A 109 49.09 -29.88 16.74
C LYS A 109 48.76 -28.84 15.70
N SER A 110 48.71 -27.59 16.09
CA SER A 110 48.66 -26.43 15.18
C SER A 110 50.08 -25.89 14.97
N SER A 111 50.41 -25.54 13.74
CA SER A 111 51.67 -24.88 13.40
C SER A 111 51.77 -23.43 13.91
N ASN A 112 50.57 -22.77 14.12
CA ASN A 112 50.50 -21.43 14.66
C ASN A 112 49.19 -21.25 15.47
N THR A 113 49.27 -21.31 16.81
CA THR A 113 48.13 -21.19 17.72
C THR A 113 47.55 -19.77 17.82
N ASN A 114 48.23 -18.75 17.25
CA ASN A 114 47.67 -17.40 17.12
C ASN A 114 46.73 -17.30 15.93
N ILE A 115 46.87 -18.17 14.93
CA ILE A 115 45.98 -18.24 13.75
C ILE A 115 44.81 -19.18 14.03
N ALA A 116 45.08 -20.44 14.44
CA ALA A 116 44.08 -21.38 14.87
C ALA A 116 44.62 -22.34 15.92
N THR A 117 43.77 -22.74 16.84
CA THR A 117 44.01 -23.84 17.80
C THR A 117 43.35 -25.12 17.35
N VAL A 118 43.84 -26.25 17.83
CA VAL A 118 43.20 -27.54 17.68
C VAL A 118 43.09 -28.22 19.07
N SER A 119 41.93 -28.83 19.37
CA SER A 119 41.72 -29.59 20.59
C SER A 119 42.29 -31.00 20.43
N ASN A 120 42.40 -31.73 21.56
CA ASN A 120 42.78 -33.14 21.58
C ASN A 120 41.77 -34.05 20.83
N THR A 121 40.54 -33.56 20.57
CA THR A 121 39.52 -34.26 19.80
C THR A 121 39.52 -33.89 18.31
N GLY A 122 40.42 -32.99 17.88
CA GLY A 122 40.50 -32.53 16.48
C GLY A 122 39.59 -31.37 16.13
N LEU A 123 38.95 -30.70 17.13
CA LEU A 123 38.19 -29.48 16.87
C LEU A 123 39.16 -28.33 16.65
N VAL A 124 39.16 -27.80 15.42
CA VAL A 124 39.96 -26.63 15.03
C VAL A 124 39.14 -25.37 15.25
N THR A 125 39.73 -24.36 15.88
CA THR A 125 39.11 -23.07 16.15
C THR A 125 39.98 -21.92 15.61
N GLY A 126 39.42 -21.13 14.68
CA GLY A 126 40.07 -19.95 14.13
C GLY A 126 40.16 -18.81 15.14
N LYS A 127 41.25 -18.03 15.12
CA LYS A 127 41.50 -16.87 15.97
C LYS A 127 41.86 -15.61 15.19
N SER A 128 42.71 -15.74 14.20
CA SER A 128 43.12 -14.62 13.33
C SER A 128 43.31 -15.06 11.90
N LYS A 129 43.15 -14.12 10.95
CA LYS A 129 43.27 -14.40 9.52
C LYS A 129 44.69 -14.91 9.19
N GLY A 130 44.77 -15.96 8.41
CA GLY A 130 46.02 -16.52 7.89
C GLY A 130 45.93 -18.02 7.58
N PRO A 131 46.94 -18.56 6.86
CA PRO A 131 47.07 -19.97 6.67
C PRO A 131 47.73 -20.63 7.90
N VAL A 132 47.32 -21.85 8.23
CA VAL A 132 47.86 -22.62 9.33
C VAL A 132 47.76 -24.12 8.98
N GLN A 133 48.74 -24.91 9.40
CA GLN A 133 48.73 -26.35 9.26
C GLN A 133 48.30 -27.02 10.56
N ILE A 134 47.29 -27.89 10.49
CA ILE A 134 46.89 -28.76 11.58
C ILE A 134 47.42 -30.14 11.30
N THR A 135 48.20 -30.63 12.20
CA THR A 135 48.87 -31.94 12.11
C THR A 135 48.19 -32.93 13.07
N ALA A 136 47.88 -34.12 12.55
CA ALA A 136 47.47 -35.27 13.35
C ALA A 136 48.66 -36.30 13.30
N THR A 137 49.06 -36.79 14.46
CA THR A 137 50.14 -37.79 14.57
C THR A 137 49.62 -38.95 15.41
N ALA A 138 49.84 -40.17 14.88
CA ALA A 138 49.59 -41.41 15.60
C ALA A 138 50.53 -42.49 15.05
N ASN A 139 51.10 -43.34 15.93
CA ASN A 139 51.97 -44.43 15.56
C ASN A 139 53.10 -44.04 14.59
N GLY A 140 53.71 -42.85 14.80
CA GLY A 140 54.80 -42.37 13.92
C GLY A 140 54.32 -41.91 12.51
N THR A 141 53.02 -41.97 12.22
CA THR A 141 52.47 -41.45 10.97
C THR A 141 51.85 -40.09 11.21
N THR A 142 52.03 -39.19 10.25
CA THR A 142 51.54 -37.81 10.33
C THR A 142 50.69 -37.47 9.12
N CYS A 143 49.55 -36.86 9.35
CA CYS A 143 48.68 -36.24 8.34
C CYS A 143 48.53 -34.75 8.58
N ILE A 144 48.37 -33.97 7.52
CA ILE A 144 48.28 -32.52 7.57
C ILE A 144 46.99 -32.06 6.93
N CYS A 145 46.29 -31.16 7.60
CA CYS A 145 45.22 -30.37 7.04
C CYS A 145 45.66 -28.91 6.91
N ASN A 146 45.61 -28.35 5.73
CA ASN A 146 45.91 -26.94 5.48
C ASN A 146 44.63 -26.14 5.75
N VAL A 147 44.61 -25.36 6.82
CA VAL A 147 43.45 -24.55 7.21
C VAL A 147 43.71 -23.10 6.81
N ASN A 148 42.78 -22.53 6.04
CA ASN A 148 42.79 -21.11 5.75
C ASN A 148 41.78 -20.40 6.66
N VAL A 149 42.27 -19.60 7.59
CA VAL A 149 41.40 -18.78 8.44
C VAL A 149 41.20 -17.44 7.77
N ILE A 150 39.94 -17.09 7.49
CA ILE A 150 39.57 -15.85 6.83
C ILE A 150 38.89 -14.89 7.84
N ALA A 151 38.94 -13.57 7.55
CA ALA A 151 38.24 -12.58 8.36
C ALA A 151 36.73 -12.81 8.33
N PRO A 152 36.01 -12.54 9.42
CA PRO A 152 34.54 -12.56 9.41
C PRO A 152 33.99 -11.63 8.32
N ARG A 153 32.90 -12.00 7.70
CA ARG A 153 32.20 -11.18 6.71
C ARG A 153 30.95 -10.59 7.34
N VAL A 154 30.91 -9.26 7.48
CA VAL A 154 29.70 -8.53 7.90
C VAL A 154 29.00 -8.01 6.65
N THR A 155 27.67 -8.14 6.61
CA THR A 155 26.83 -7.52 5.58
C THR A 155 25.63 -6.87 6.24
N VAL A 156 25.04 -5.86 5.58
CA VAL A 156 23.81 -5.21 6.01
C VAL A 156 22.73 -5.36 4.94
N SER A 157 21.46 -5.32 5.33
CA SER A 157 20.32 -5.56 4.45
C SER A 157 20.16 -4.51 3.34
N MET A 158 20.73 -3.31 3.52
CA MET A 158 20.73 -2.27 2.50
C MET A 158 21.96 -1.38 2.65
N SER A 159 22.44 -0.81 1.53
CA SER A 159 23.63 0.07 1.49
C SER A 159 23.27 1.55 1.64
N ASN A 160 22.02 1.92 1.38
CA ASN A 160 21.52 3.29 1.49
C ASN A 160 20.05 3.31 1.92
N ALA A 161 19.64 4.40 2.57
CA ALA A 161 18.25 4.66 2.96
C ALA A 161 17.98 6.17 2.99
N SER A 162 16.71 6.55 2.80
CA SER A 162 16.25 7.93 3.00
C SER A 162 15.06 7.91 3.97
N ILE A 163 15.15 8.71 5.02
CA ILE A 163 14.13 8.86 6.07
C ILE A 163 13.92 10.34 6.39
N TYR A 164 12.91 10.63 7.20
CA TYR A 164 12.69 11.99 7.71
C TYR A 164 13.24 12.15 9.12
N ALA A 165 13.52 13.39 9.52
CA ALA A 165 14.05 13.67 10.86
C ALA A 165 13.02 13.34 11.97
N VAL A 166 11.73 13.53 11.69
CA VAL A 166 10.63 13.30 12.63
C VAL A 166 9.36 12.87 11.90
N GLY A 167 8.37 12.35 12.65
CA GLY A 167 7.07 11.96 12.12
C GLY A 167 7.08 10.62 11.40
N SER A 168 6.12 10.42 10.51
CA SER A 168 6.04 9.21 9.70
C SER A 168 7.30 9.04 8.84
N ARG A 169 7.72 7.78 8.67
CA ARG A 169 8.94 7.42 7.92
C ARG A 169 10.24 8.01 8.50
N SER A 170 10.28 8.24 9.83
CA SER A 170 11.48 8.74 10.52
C SER A 170 12.40 7.63 11.03
N SER A 171 12.02 6.36 10.85
CA SER A 171 12.83 5.21 11.26
C SER A 171 12.68 4.03 10.32
N PHE A 172 13.66 3.13 10.35
CA PHE A 172 13.64 1.82 9.70
C PHE A 172 14.55 0.85 10.44
N THR A 173 14.39 -0.45 10.17
CA THR A 173 15.26 -1.48 10.73
C THR A 173 16.30 -1.90 9.69
N LEU A 174 17.57 -1.80 10.06
CA LEU A 174 18.71 -2.31 9.32
C LEU A 174 19.15 -3.63 9.98
N THR A 175 19.14 -4.71 9.22
CA THR A 175 19.61 -6.00 9.70
C THR A 175 21.04 -6.26 9.25
N ALA A 176 21.84 -6.91 10.09
CA ALA A 176 23.19 -7.32 9.75
C ALA A 176 23.32 -8.84 9.85
N THR A 177 24.17 -9.41 9.00
CA THR A 177 24.61 -10.80 9.11
C THR A 177 26.10 -10.90 9.25
N VAL A 178 26.55 -11.90 9.97
CA VAL A 178 27.96 -12.26 10.13
C VAL A 178 28.13 -13.65 9.53
N ASN A 179 29.07 -13.80 8.61
CA ASN A 179 29.35 -15.07 7.96
C ASN A 179 28.12 -15.72 7.31
N GLY A 180 27.16 -14.88 6.83
CA GLY A 180 25.93 -15.33 6.19
C GLY A 180 24.80 -15.72 7.17
N THR A 181 24.97 -15.52 8.47
CA THR A 181 23.97 -15.82 9.50
C THR A 181 23.65 -14.59 10.36
N ASN A 182 22.51 -14.58 11.02
CA ASN A 182 22.11 -13.55 11.99
C ASN A 182 22.31 -13.98 13.46
N LYS A 183 23.09 -15.06 13.68
CA LYS A 183 23.30 -15.64 15.03
C LYS A 183 24.29 -14.83 15.85
N ASP A 184 25.21 -14.14 15.21
CA ASP A 184 26.27 -13.38 15.89
C ASP A 184 25.85 -11.91 16.03
N ALA A 185 25.91 -11.35 17.24
CA ALA A 185 25.56 -9.97 17.51
C ALA A 185 26.63 -9.00 16.96
N VAL A 186 26.21 -7.97 16.25
CA VAL A 186 27.07 -6.90 15.77
C VAL A 186 26.99 -5.68 16.69
N THR A 187 28.05 -4.88 16.71
CA THR A 187 28.05 -3.55 17.32
C THR A 187 27.62 -2.51 16.27
N TRP A 188 26.63 -1.70 16.61
CA TRP A 188 26.12 -0.64 15.78
C TRP A 188 26.68 0.72 16.16
N SER A 189 27.01 1.55 15.18
CA SER A 189 27.42 2.93 15.40
C SER A 189 26.92 3.84 14.29
N SER A 190 26.77 5.13 14.59
CA SER A 190 26.47 6.20 13.64
C SER A 190 27.63 7.18 13.57
N SER A 191 27.95 7.63 12.36
CA SER A 191 28.97 8.67 12.14
C SER A 191 28.51 10.05 12.66
N ASN A 192 27.18 10.27 12.75
CA ASN A 192 26.61 11.52 13.25
C ASN A 192 25.26 11.29 13.93
N THR A 193 25.27 11.18 15.24
CA THR A 193 24.07 10.96 16.07
C THR A 193 23.10 12.15 16.13
N ARG A 194 23.54 13.35 15.69
CA ARG A 194 22.65 14.50 15.51
C ARG A 194 21.80 14.39 14.23
N VAL A 195 22.21 13.54 13.30
CA VAL A 195 21.48 13.27 12.05
C VAL A 195 20.67 11.98 12.16
N ALA A 196 21.31 10.88 12.56
CA ALA A 196 20.66 9.58 12.75
C ALA A 196 21.28 8.83 13.94
N LYS A 197 20.44 8.22 14.77
CA LYS A 197 20.84 7.28 15.83
C LYS A 197 20.54 5.86 15.39
N VAL A 198 21.30 4.90 15.95
CA VAL A 198 21.05 3.48 15.75
C VAL A 198 21.09 2.74 17.08
N THR A 199 20.10 1.87 17.31
CA THR A 199 20.03 0.99 18.49
C THR A 199 19.52 -0.36 18.04
N ASN A 200 20.32 -1.41 18.23
CA ASN A 200 19.98 -2.79 17.82
C ASN A 200 19.48 -2.89 16.37
N GLY A 201 20.11 -2.12 15.46
CA GLY A 201 19.73 -2.08 14.06
C GLY A 201 18.54 -1.16 13.72
N VAL A 202 17.79 -0.65 14.70
CA VAL A 202 16.77 0.36 14.47
C VAL A 202 17.44 1.71 14.28
N VAL A 203 17.33 2.25 13.07
CA VAL A 203 17.87 3.56 12.69
C VAL A 203 16.76 4.59 12.82
N GLN A 204 17.01 5.67 13.56
CA GLN A 204 16.09 6.76 13.84
C GLN A 204 16.70 8.08 13.36
N GLY A 205 15.97 8.84 12.52
CA GLY A 205 16.33 10.20 12.15
C GLY A 205 16.18 11.15 13.34
N THR A 206 17.13 12.08 13.50
CA THR A 206 17.14 13.08 14.58
C THR A 206 17.29 14.51 14.05
N GLY A 207 17.92 14.69 12.89
CA GLY A 207 18.10 15.98 12.23
C GLY A 207 18.42 15.78 10.75
N ALA A 208 18.12 16.77 9.92
CA ALA A 208 18.37 16.68 8.47
C ALA A 208 19.87 16.64 8.16
N GLY A 209 20.27 15.84 7.19
CA GLY A 209 21.66 15.64 6.76
C GLY A 209 21.97 14.20 6.40
N ASN A 210 23.26 13.87 6.31
CA ASN A 210 23.75 12.54 6.01
C ASN A 210 24.47 11.92 7.20
N ALA A 211 24.25 10.65 7.43
CA ALA A 211 24.98 9.84 8.41
C ALA A 211 25.30 8.46 7.83
N THR A 212 26.42 7.88 8.25
CA THR A 212 26.75 6.50 7.93
C THR A 212 26.51 5.62 9.15
N ILE A 213 25.66 4.63 9.00
CA ILE A 213 25.43 3.60 10.01
C ILE A 213 26.36 2.44 9.73
N THR A 214 27.09 2.00 10.76
CA THR A 214 28.08 0.93 10.67
C THR A 214 27.71 -0.23 11.56
N ALA A 215 27.67 -1.44 11.02
CA ALA A 215 27.65 -2.70 11.74
C ALA A 215 29.08 -3.24 11.81
N SER A 216 29.58 -3.60 12.99
CA SER A 216 30.95 -4.08 13.22
C SER A 216 30.94 -5.40 13.98
N PHE A 217 31.81 -6.33 13.58
CA PHE A 217 32.05 -7.60 14.27
C PHE A 217 33.51 -8.03 14.09
N ALA A 218 34.23 -8.24 15.20
CA ALA A 218 35.62 -8.74 15.19
C ALA A 218 36.51 -8.04 14.15
N GLY A 219 36.44 -6.70 14.07
CA GLY A 219 37.22 -5.86 13.16
C GLY A 219 36.67 -5.71 11.72
N SER A 220 35.73 -6.57 11.33
CA SER A 220 35.03 -6.45 10.02
C SER A 220 33.84 -5.50 10.14
N LYS A 221 33.51 -4.79 9.03
CA LYS A 221 32.48 -3.75 9.02
C LYS A 221 31.65 -3.82 7.77
N ALA A 222 30.37 -3.40 7.90
CA ALA A 222 29.49 -3.08 6.77
C ALA A 222 28.74 -1.78 7.08
N THR A 223 28.43 -1.01 6.04
CA THR A 223 27.86 0.34 6.21
C THR A 223 26.58 0.53 5.40
N CYS A 224 25.71 1.40 5.92
CA CYS A 224 24.56 1.94 5.24
C CYS A 224 24.61 3.48 5.28
N SER A 225 24.54 4.13 4.12
CA SER A 225 24.42 5.59 4.02
C SER A 225 22.97 6.00 4.27
N VAL A 226 22.73 6.89 5.23
CA VAL A 226 21.39 7.37 5.57
C VAL A 226 21.28 8.85 5.28
N ASN A 227 20.39 9.20 4.36
CA ASN A 227 19.99 10.59 4.10
C ASN A 227 18.73 10.89 4.95
N VAL A 228 18.86 11.81 5.89
CA VAL A 228 17.75 12.27 6.72
C VAL A 228 17.24 13.60 6.17
N MET A 229 16.01 13.60 5.68
CA MET A 229 15.35 14.76 5.08
C MET A 229 14.62 15.58 6.14
N ARG A 230 14.43 16.86 5.87
CA ARG A 230 13.53 17.72 6.66
C ARG A 230 12.09 17.23 6.53
N GLN A 231 11.33 17.34 7.62
CA GLN A 231 9.90 17.07 7.57
C GLN A 231 9.21 18.02 6.59
N THR A 232 8.25 17.49 5.85
CA THR A 232 7.37 18.25 4.98
C THR A 232 5.92 18.08 5.40
N ILE A 233 5.12 19.13 5.26
CA ILE A 233 3.66 19.07 5.36
C ILE A 233 3.05 19.83 4.19
N SER A 234 2.09 19.22 3.53
CA SER A 234 1.29 19.85 2.48
C SER A 234 -0.19 19.61 2.73
N MET A 235 -1.05 20.41 2.09
CA MET A 235 -2.48 20.36 2.28
C MET A 235 -3.21 20.37 0.94
N SER A 236 -4.20 19.50 0.78
CA SER A 236 -5.08 19.42 -0.39
C SER A 236 -6.56 19.47 0.00
N GLY A 237 -7.44 19.61 -1.00
CA GLY A 237 -8.88 19.75 -0.78
C GLY A 237 -9.29 21.20 -0.43
N GLY A 238 -10.48 21.35 0.16
CA GLY A 238 -10.97 22.63 0.66
C GLY A 238 -11.61 23.52 -0.39
N ASN A 239 -12.79 23.15 -0.89
CA ASN A 239 -13.62 23.99 -1.74
C ASN A 239 -14.32 25.08 -0.91
N PRO A 240 -14.77 26.20 -1.54
CA PRO A 240 -15.64 27.17 -0.89
C PRO A 240 -16.90 26.50 -0.32
N ILE A 241 -17.30 26.91 0.86
CA ILE A 241 -18.46 26.37 1.58
C ILE A 241 -19.47 27.46 1.91
N TYR A 242 -20.63 27.09 2.41
CA TYR A 242 -21.62 28.02 2.94
C TYR A 242 -21.58 28.05 4.47
N ALA A 243 -22.04 29.16 5.06
CA ALA A 243 -22.09 29.29 6.52
C ALA A 243 -23.09 28.32 7.16
N LYS A 244 -24.14 27.91 6.43
CA LYS A 244 -25.19 26.97 6.88
C LYS A 244 -25.76 26.15 5.73
N GLY A 245 -26.31 24.98 6.07
CA GLY A 245 -27.07 24.12 5.16
C GLY A 245 -26.19 23.26 4.25
N THR A 246 -26.77 22.83 3.14
CA THR A 246 -26.05 22.02 2.14
C THR A 246 -24.78 22.73 1.67
N GLY A 247 -23.68 22.00 1.59
CA GLY A 247 -22.39 22.55 1.22
C GLY A 247 -21.75 23.40 2.34
N SER A 248 -22.16 23.26 3.61
CA SER A 248 -21.55 23.99 4.73
C SER A 248 -20.27 23.35 5.29
N SER A 249 -19.77 22.29 4.70
CA SER A 249 -18.50 21.71 5.11
C SER A 249 -17.68 21.23 3.92
N THR A 250 -16.35 21.19 4.11
CA THR A 250 -15.38 20.65 3.17
C THR A 250 -14.30 19.89 3.92
N GLN A 251 -13.67 18.90 3.28
CA GLN A 251 -12.56 18.14 3.85
C GLN A 251 -11.23 18.70 3.32
N LEU A 252 -10.33 18.99 4.24
CA LEU A 252 -8.91 19.19 4.00
C LEU A 252 -8.16 17.92 4.37
N THR A 253 -7.18 17.56 3.57
CA THR A 253 -6.31 16.40 3.80
C THR A 253 -4.87 16.88 3.88
N ALA A 254 -4.19 16.54 4.96
CA ALA A 254 -2.77 16.79 5.12
C ALA A 254 -1.93 15.61 4.63
N THR A 255 -0.76 15.90 4.07
CA THR A 255 0.26 14.92 3.70
C THR A 255 1.54 15.28 4.44
N VAL A 256 1.96 14.40 5.34
CA VAL A 256 3.17 14.55 6.15
C VAL A 256 4.21 13.54 5.66
N ASN A 257 5.38 14.04 5.25
CA ASN A 257 6.46 13.17 4.73
C ASN A 257 6.01 12.21 3.63
N GLY A 258 5.08 12.66 2.77
CA GLY A 258 4.48 11.86 1.70
C GLY A 258 3.43 10.84 2.15
N THR A 259 3.10 10.77 3.45
CA THR A 259 2.01 9.94 3.97
C THR A 259 0.74 10.77 4.10
N VAL A 260 -0.33 10.34 3.44
CA VAL A 260 -1.65 11.01 3.47
C VAL A 260 -2.38 10.61 4.75
N GLY A 261 -2.91 11.59 5.46
CA GLY A 261 -3.73 11.37 6.66
C GLY A 261 -3.79 12.62 7.53
N ASN A 262 -4.80 12.66 8.39
CA ASN A 262 -5.02 13.75 9.33
C ASN A 262 -4.67 13.37 10.77
N ASP A 263 -4.31 12.11 11.01
CA ASP A 263 -3.86 11.63 12.31
C ASP A 263 -2.51 12.28 12.67
N ALA A 264 -2.34 12.64 13.94
CA ALA A 264 -1.17 13.35 14.43
C ALA A 264 -0.92 14.74 13.78
N VAL A 265 -1.94 15.31 13.09
CA VAL A 265 -1.94 16.67 12.58
C VAL A 265 -2.85 17.52 13.46
N ALA A 266 -2.29 18.58 14.05
CA ALA A 266 -3.06 19.58 14.75
C ALA A 266 -3.67 20.56 13.75
N TRP A 267 -4.98 20.78 13.84
CA TRP A 267 -5.74 21.66 12.98
C TRP A 267 -6.22 22.88 13.75
N THR A 268 -6.01 24.06 13.20
CA THR A 268 -6.47 25.31 13.79
C THR A 268 -7.18 26.18 12.76
N SER A 269 -8.18 26.93 13.23
CA SER A 269 -8.86 27.96 12.45
C SER A 269 -8.43 29.35 12.93
N GLY A 270 -8.09 30.22 12.00
CA GLY A 270 -7.73 31.61 12.29
C GLY A 270 -8.91 32.45 12.79
N ASN A 271 -10.16 32.02 12.51
CA ASN A 271 -11.38 32.61 13.04
C ASN A 271 -12.53 31.63 13.14
N THR A 272 -12.80 31.15 14.36
CA THR A 272 -13.86 30.17 14.64
C THR A 272 -15.28 30.71 14.47
N ASN A 273 -15.48 32.02 14.37
CA ASN A 273 -16.76 32.68 14.01
C ASN A 273 -17.06 32.57 12.51
N ILE A 274 -16.01 32.32 11.67
CA ILE A 274 -16.18 32.12 10.23
C ILE A 274 -16.25 30.59 9.93
N ALA A 275 -15.29 29.82 10.42
CA ALA A 275 -15.35 28.34 10.32
C ALA A 275 -14.63 27.65 11.46
N LYS A 276 -15.10 26.46 11.81
CA LYS A 276 -14.45 25.51 12.74
C LYS A 276 -13.77 24.41 11.94
N VAL A 277 -12.70 23.82 12.50
CA VAL A 277 -12.00 22.69 11.90
C VAL A 277 -11.77 21.59 12.95
N SER A 278 -11.97 20.33 12.54
CA SER A 278 -11.66 19.16 13.36
C SER A 278 -11.31 17.99 12.42
N GLY A 279 -10.14 17.34 12.63
CA GLY A 279 -9.66 16.26 11.77
C GLY A 279 -9.62 16.63 10.28
N GLY A 280 -9.33 17.90 9.96
CA GLY A 280 -9.35 18.42 8.59
C GLY A 280 -10.73 18.75 8.03
N LYS A 281 -11.84 18.37 8.70
CA LYS A 281 -13.19 18.77 8.30
C LYS A 281 -13.43 20.21 8.72
N VAL A 282 -13.57 21.09 7.74
CA VAL A 282 -13.90 22.52 7.92
C VAL A 282 -15.41 22.68 7.83
N THR A 283 -16.01 23.32 8.83
CA THR A 283 -17.48 23.57 8.90
C THR A 283 -17.71 25.08 9.01
N GLY A 284 -18.51 25.63 8.09
CA GLY A 284 -18.89 27.05 8.08
C GLY A 284 -19.76 27.43 9.28
N VAL A 285 -19.55 28.64 9.80
CA VAL A 285 -20.28 29.27 10.89
C VAL A 285 -20.85 30.61 10.46
N GLY A 286 -20.01 31.50 9.90
CA GLY A 286 -20.34 32.81 9.39
C GLY A 286 -19.65 33.07 8.06
N ALA A 287 -20.19 34.00 7.26
CA ALA A 287 -19.59 34.34 5.98
C ALA A 287 -18.26 35.11 6.16
N GLY A 288 -17.32 34.86 5.25
CA GLY A 288 -15.99 35.47 5.27
C GLY A 288 -14.94 34.56 4.70
N THR A 289 -13.68 34.97 4.78
CA THR A 289 -12.51 34.16 4.44
C THR A 289 -11.75 33.83 5.71
N VAL A 290 -11.37 32.56 5.89
CA VAL A 290 -10.64 32.08 7.07
C VAL A 290 -9.44 31.27 6.64
N THR A 291 -8.33 31.43 7.35
CA THR A 291 -7.16 30.58 7.17
C THR A 291 -7.24 29.37 8.09
N ILE A 292 -7.16 28.18 7.51
CA ILE A 292 -7.04 26.92 8.24
C ILE A 292 -5.58 26.49 8.19
N THR A 293 -5.01 26.17 9.34
CA THR A 293 -3.62 25.75 9.50
C THR A 293 -3.55 24.31 9.99
N ALA A 294 -2.71 23.52 9.34
CA ALA A 294 -2.34 22.17 9.72
C ALA A 294 -0.89 22.16 10.23
N THR A 295 -0.65 21.61 11.41
CA THR A 295 0.67 21.55 12.05
C THR A 295 1.00 20.11 12.45
N SER A 296 2.21 19.65 12.12
CA SER A 296 2.74 18.37 12.57
C SER A 296 4.21 18.55 12.97
N ASN A 297 4.55 18.16 14.21
CA ASN A 297 5.91 18.23 14.77
C ASN A 297 6.60 19.61 14.53
N GLY A 298 5.85 20.70 14.68
CA GLY A 298 6.37 22.07 14.55
C GLY A 298 6.44 22.61 13.12
N VAL A 299 6.14 21.79 12.09
CA VAL A 299 6.04 22.27 10.69
C VAL A 299 4.59 22.49 10.34
N SER A 300 4.27 23.64 9.73
CA SER A 300 2.90 24.06 9.43
C SER A 300 2.70 24.36 7.95
N THR A 301 1.48 24.17 7.49
CA THR A 301 0.97 24.65 6.20
C THR A 301 -0.42 25.24 6.39
N SER A 302 -0.81 26.20 5.55
CA SER A 302 -2.08 26.90 5.69
C SER A 302 -2.82 27.01 4.37
N LYS A 303 -4.16 27.07 4.44
CA LYS A 303 -5.03 27.29 3.29
C LYS A 303 -6.19 28.21 3.66
N SER A 304 -6.49 29.17 2.77
CA SER A 304 -7.67 30.03 2.89
C SER A 304 -8.92 29.32 2.37
N ILE A 305 -9.98 29.35 3.17
CA ILE A 305 -11.31 28.84 2.83
C ILE A 305 -12.30 30.00 2.81
N GLN A 306 -13.01 30.13 1.69
CA GLN A 306 -14.13 31.07 1.57
C GLN A 306 -15.40 30.44 2.12
N VAL A 307 -16.03 31.08 3.10
CA VAL A 307 -17.34 30.73 3.61
C VAL A 307 -18.35 31.75 3.07
N LYS A 308 -19.28 31.29 2.26
CA LYS A 308 -20.28 32.14 1.60
C LYS A 308 -21.53 32.28 2.46
N GLU A 309 -22.24 33.40 2.31
CA GLU A 309 -23.62 33.55 2.82
C GLU A 309 -24.51 32.45 2.24
N PRO A 310 -25.41 31.86 3.04
CA PRO A 310 -26.46 31.00 2.50
C PRO A 310 -27.32 31.74 1.49
N THR A 311 -27.78 31.04 0.47
CA THR A 311 -28.67 31.63 -0.56
C THR A 311 -29.94 30.80 -0.66
N ILE A 312 -31.04 31.50 -0.99
CA ILE A 312 -32.31 30.84 -1.36
C ILE A 312 -32.94 31.63 -2.51
N LYS A 313 -33.41 30.89 -3.52
CA LYS A 313 -34.03 31.47 -4.71
C LYS A 313 -35.20 30.60 -5.16
N LEU A 314 -36.31 31.24 -5.54
CA LEU A 314 -37.40 30.58 -6.26
C LEU A 314 -37.17 30.66 -7.77
N ASP A 315 -37.71 29.68 -8.51
CA ASP A 315 -37.65 29.62 -9.98
C ASP A 315 -38.39 30.79 -10.64
N ARG A 316 -39.35 31.40 -9.94
CA ARG A 316 -40.09 32.56 -10.41
C ARG A 316 -40.58 33.42 -9.24
N GLU A 317 -40.84 34.70 -9.48
CA GLU A 317 -41.31 35.67 -8.46
C GLU A 317 -42.81 35.82 -8.47
N THR A 318 -43.52 35.39 -9.53
CA THR A 318 -44.97 35.53 -9.65
C THR A 318 -45.58 34.29 -10.30
N ALA A 319 -46.83 34.01 -9.94
CA ALA A 319 -47.67 33.02 -10.61
C ALA A 319 -49.16 33.40 -10.53
N ASN A 320 -49.90 33.01 -11.58
CA ASN A 320 -51.37 33.14 -11.59
C ASN A 320 -52.00 31.76 -11.55
N ILE A 321 -53.10 31.63 -10.80
CA ILE A 321 -53.91 30.42 -10.72
C ILE A 321 -55.36 30.79 -11.11
N TYR A 322 -56.00 29.97 -11.94
CA TYR A 322 -57.33 30.22 -12.50
C TYR A 322 -58.29 29.02 -12.22
N PRO A 323 -58.82 28.88 -11.00
CA PRO A 323 -59.78 27.80 -10.72
C PRO A 323 -61.09 28.01 -11.50
N PRO A 324 -61.76 26.96 -12.02
CA PRO A 324 -61.36 25.53 -11.86
C PRO A 324 -60.32 25.05 -12.91
N ALA A 325 -59.98 25.86 -13.92
CA ALA A 325 -59.13 25.48 -15.02
C ALA A 325 -57.70 25.07 -14.53
N THR A 326 -57.11 25.85 -13.60
CA THR A 326 -55.87 25.48 -12.88
C THR A 326 -56.12 25.65 -11.39
N LYS A 327 -55.84 24.61 -10.57
CA LYS A 327 -56.03 24.67 -9.14
C LYS A 327 -54.72 24.84 -8.35
N THR A 328 -53.61 24.49 -8.95
CA THR A 328 -52.29 24.50 -8.30
C THR A 328 -51.20 25.05 -9.17
N VAL A 329 -50.14 25.57 -8.54
CA VAL A 329 -48.86 25.87 -9.15
C VAL A 329 -47.76 25.39 -8.22
N THR A 330 -46.66 24.84 -8.78
CA THR A 330 -45.51 24.41 -7.97
C THR A 330 -44.34 25.37 -8.22
N PHE A 331 -43.76 25.84 -7.12
CA PHE A 331 -42.49 26.56 -7.12
C PHE A 331 -41.36 25.58 -6.86
N THR A 332 -40.28 25.73 -7.59
CA THR A 332 -39.01 25.07 -7.27
C THR A 332 -38.10 26.05 -6.54
N VAL A 333 -37.40 25.55 -5.53
CA VAL A 333 -36.49 26.35 -4.71
C VAL A 333 -35.07 25.83 -4.88
N THR A 334 -34.13 26.78 -4.97
CA THR A 334 -32.68 26.48 -4.98
C THR A 334 -32.07 27.07 -3.69
N VAL A 335 -31.46 26.22 -2.87
CA VAL A 335 -30.77 26.60 -1.64
C VAL A 335 -29.28 26.28 -1.79
N ASN A 336 -28.42 27.29 -1.60
CA ASN A 336 -26.97 27.14 -1.77
C ASN A 336 -26.57 26.50 -3.12
N GLY A 337 -27.32 26.82 -4.20
CA GLY A 337 -27.07 26.28 -5.52
C GLY A 337 -27.66 24.87 -5.78
N VAL A 338 -28.25 24.24 -4.79
CA VAL A 338 -28.89 22.91 -4.91
C VAL A 338 -30.39 23.07 -4.96
N GLN A 339 -31.03 22.50 -5.99
CA GLN A 339 -32.48 22.49 -6.14
C GLN A 339 -33.11 21.42 -5.25
N GLY A 340 -34.16 21.77 -4.51
CA GLY A 340 -34.95 20.85 -3.68
C GLY A 340 -35.56 21.49 -2.47
N ASN A 341 -36.54 20.83 -1.87
CA ASN A 341 -37.33 21.31 -0.73
C ASN A 341 -36.82 20.85 0.63
N SER A 342 -35.71 20.09 0.67
CA SER A 342 -35.16 19.58 1.94
C SER A 342 -34.69 20.74 2.83
N GLY A 343 -35.18 20.77 4.06
CA GLY A 343 -34.87 21.85 5.02
C GLY A 343 -35.50 23.20 4.69
N VAL A 344 -36.48 23.26 3.78
CA VAL A 344 -37.20 24.49 3.41
C VAL A 344 -38.55 24.50 4.09
N THR A 345 -38.84 25.59 4.83
CA THR A 345 -40.14 25.85 5.39
C THR A 345 -40.94 26.78 4.47
N TRP A 346 -42.16 26.38 4.14
CA TRP A 346 -43.05 27.15 3.27
C TRP A 346 -44.20 27.74 4.05
N THR A 347 -44.54 29.01 3.78
CA THR A 347 -45.67 29.70 4.39
C THR A 347 -46.43 30.51 3.35
N SER A 348 -47.75 30.64 3.54
CA SER A 348 -48.60 31.56 2.80
C SER A 348 -48.96 32.73 3.68
N GLY A 349 -48.84 33.94 3.17
CA GLY A 349 -49.26 35.18 3.85
C GLY A 349 -50.77 35.37 3.86
N ASN A 350 -51.54 34.60 3.05
CA ASN A 350 -52.99 34.60 3.08
C ASN A 350 -53.56 33.20 2.67
N THR A 351 -53.86 32.40 3.67
CA THR A 351 -54.38 31.02 3.48
C THR A 351 -55.80 30.99 2.95
N LYS A 352 -56.58 32.10 3.09
CA LYS A 352 -57.89 32.23 2.48
C LYS A 352 -57.85 32.39 0.96
N VAL A 353 -56.68 32.79 0.42
CA VAL A 353 -56.43 32.94 -1.01
C VAL A 353 -55.68 31.71 -1.58
N ALA A 354 -54.61 31.32 -0.91
CA ALA A 354 -53.83 30.13 -1.33
C ALA A 354 -53.14 29.49 -0.16
N THR A 355 -53.05 28.15 -0.13
CA THR A 355 -52.21 27.38 0.78
C THR A 355 -50.98 26.89 0.08
N VAL A 356 -49.92 26.48 0.83
CA VAL A 356 -48.68 25.94 0.28
C VAL A 356 -48.19 24.76 1.10
N SER A 357 -47.74 23.72 0.42
CA SER A 357 -47.07 22.56 1.02
C SER A 357 -45.94 22.09 0.07
N ASN A 358 -44.70 22.00 0.58
CA ASN A 358 -43.54 21.58 -0.21
C ASN A 358 -43.41 22.26 -1.59
N GLY A 359 -43.69 23.58 -1.63
CA GLY A 359 -43.65 24.39 -2.85
C GLY A 359 -44.90 24.29 -3.74
N LYS A 360 -45.77 23.31 -3.52
CA LYS A 360 -47.07 23.21 -4.22
C LYS A 360 -48.07 24.17 -3.58
N VAL A 361 -48.45 25.18 -4.32
CA VAL A 361 -49.46 26.17 -3.94
C VAL A 361 -50.83 25.74 -4.49
N THR A 362 -51.83 25.74 -3.63
CA THR A 362 -53.21 25.41 -3.98
C THR A 362 -54.10 26.64 -3.79
N ALA A 363 -54.88 27.01 -4.79
CA ALA A 363 -55.85 28.08 -4.73
C ALA A 363 -57.02 27.71 -3.78
N VAL A 364 -57.44 28.69 -2.95
CA VAL A 364 -58.57 28.58 -2.03
C VAL A 364 -59.65 29.60 -2.40
N GLY A 365 -59.29 30.89 -2.61
CA GLY A 365 -60.20 31.97 -2.96
C GLY A 365 -59.52 33.02 -3.81
N LYS A 366 -60.29 33.91 -4.46
CA LYS A 366 -59.75 35.01 -5.24
C LYS A 366 -58.90 35.97 -4.40
N GLY A 367 -57.89 36.56 -5.03
CA GLY A 367 -57.03 37.55 -4.39
C GLY A 367 -55.57 37.27 -4.61
N THR A 368 -54.74 37.82 -3.74
CA THR A 368 -53.27 37.69 -3.81
C THR A 368 -52.76 37.16 -2.49
N ALA A 369 -51.84 36.19 -2.56
CA ALA A 369 -51.10 35.69 -1.43
C ALA A 369 -49.56 35.76 -1.73
N THR A 370 -48.77 36.11 -0.72
CA THR A 370 -47.33 36.02 -0.77
C THR A 370 -46.90 34.64 -0.24
N ILE A 371 -46.30 33.87 -1.06
CA ILE A 371 -45.71 32.57 -0.69
C ILE A 371 -44.25 32.83 -0.30
N THR A 372 -43.86 32.33 0.87
CA THR A 372 -42.51 32.52 1.39
C THR A 372 -41.83 31.17 1.62
N ALA A 373 -40.67 30.95 1.03
CA ALA A 373 -39.76 29.87 1.32
C ALA A 373 -38.64 30.37 2.26
N LYS A 374 -38.38 29.65 3.34
CA LYS A 374 -37.35 29.95 4.33
C LYS A 374 -36.38 28.78 4.49
N ALA A 375 -35.05 29.03 4.36
CA ALA A 375 -33.99 28.08 4.65
C ALA A 375 -32.73 28.79 5.13
N ASN A 376 -32.01 28.23 6.08
CA ASN A 376 -30.72 28.73 6.59
C ASN A 376 -30.75 30.21 7.04
N GLY A 377 -31.91 30.68 7.52
CA GLY A 377 -32.12 32.07 7.93
C GLY A 377 -32.43 33.03 6.77
N LYS A 378 -32.42 32.58 5.52
CA LYS A 378 -32.76 33.39 4.34
C LYS A 378 -34.19 33.14 3.88
N LEU A 379 -34.79 34.14 3.20
CA LEU A 379 -36.14 34.11 2.68
C LEU A 379 -36.17 34.36 1.18
N ALA A 380 -37.02 33.62 0.46
CA ALA A 380 -37.39 33.93 -0.90
C ALA A 380 -38.93 34.03 -0.97
N LYS A 381 -39.48 35.00 -1.71
CA LYS A 381 -40.88 35.29 -1.79
C LYS A 381 -41.37 35.29 -3.23
N ALA A 382 -42.59 34.78 -3.41
CA ALA A 382 -43.29 34.85 -4.68
C ALA A 382 -44.72 35.36 -4.45
N LYS A 383 -45.26 36.14 -5.36
CA LYS A 383 -46.63 36.62 -5.39
C LYS A 383 -47.49 35.66 -6.19
N VAL A 384 -48.48 35.08 -5.58
CA VAL A 384 -49.47 34.23 -6.26
C VAL A 384 -50.78 35.04 -6.34
N THR A 385 -51.38 35.11 -7.51
CA THR A 385 -52.67 35.73 -7.75
C THR A 385 -53.67 34.69 -8.23
N VAL A 386 -54.75 34.52 -7.51
CA VAL A 386 -55.88 33.66 -7.87
C VAL A 386 -56.94 34.53 -8.55
N LYS A 387 -57.25 34.22 -9.80
CA LYS A 387 -58.17 34.95 -10.66
C LYS A 387 -59.18 34.01 -11.31
N ASP A 388 -60.36 34.58 -11.69
CA ASP A 388 -61.26 33.84 -12.54
C ASP A 388 -60.64 33.62 -13.96
N PRO A 389 -60.88 32.47 -14.58
CA PRO A 389 -60.64 32.33 -16.00
C PRO A 389 -61.47 33.32 -16.79
N TYR A 390 -60.99 33.80 -17.90
CA TYR A 390 -61.72 34.67 -18.79
C TYR A 390 -61.54 34.21 -20.26
N ALA A 391 -62.53 34.62 -21.10
CA ALA A 391 -62.44 34.53 -22.56
C ALA A 391 -63.06 35.80 -23.16
N ASN A 392 -62.38 36.42 -24.11
CA ASN A 392 -62.82 37.51 -24.89
C ASN A 392 -62.66 37.19 -26.38
N VAL A 393 -63.62 37.53 -27.19
CA VAL A 393 -63.56 37.34 -28.64
C VAL A 393 -63.54 38.73 -29.30
N SER A 394 -62.75 38.85 -30.34
CA SER A 394 -62.63 40.07 -31.14
C SER A 394 -62.64 39.73 -32.63
N PRO A 395 -63.46 40.47 -33.43
CA PRO A 395 -64.48 41.45 -32.99
C PRO A 395 -65.67 40.79 -32.32
N THR A 396 -66.36 41.52 -31.44
CA THR A 396 -67.60 41.11 -30.74
C THR A 396 -68.84 41.13 -31.62
N SER A 397 -68.76 41.84 -32.78
CA SER A 397 -69.76 41.86 -33.82
C SER A 397 -69.13 42.11 -35.20
N GLY A 398 -69.79 41.64 -36.24
CA GLY A 398 -69.32 41.88 -37.62
C GLY A 398 -70.38 41.64 -38.67
N THR A 399 -70.29 42.38 -39.78
CA THR A 399 -71.14 42.19 -40.99
C THR A 399 -70.32 41.63 -42.08
N ILE A 400 -70.77 40.53 -42.73
CA ILE A 400 -70.11 39.87 -43.89
C ILE A 400 -71.14 39.57 -44.95
N LYS A 401 -70.65 39.56 -46.17
CA LYS A 401 -71.50 39.08 -47.32
C LYS A 401 -71.56 37.55 -47.38
N VAL A 402 -72.61 37.04 -47.97
CA VAL A 402 -72.68 35.57 -48.24
C VAL A 402 -71.42 35.12 -48.97
N GLY A 403 -70.85 34.00 -48.54
CA GLY A 403 -69.63 33.41 -49.05
C GLY A 403 -68.29 34.04 -48.58
N LYS A 404 -68.36 35.20 -47.93
CA LYS A 404 -67.17 35.87 -47.32
C LYS A 404 -66.92 35.38 -45.95
N THR A 405 -65.68 35.60 -45.44
CA THR A 405 -65.18 35.16 -44.16
C THR A 405 -64.79 36.34 -43.22
N LEU A 406 -64.88 36.09 -41.91
CA LEU A 406 -64.39 36.99 -40.88
C LEU A 406 -63.57 36.16 -39.88
N GLN A 407 -62.37 36.56 -39.59
CA GLN A 407 -61.53 35.94 -38.56
C GLN A 407 -61.91 36.49 -37.18
N LEU A 408 -62.26 35.62 -36.27
CA LEU A 408 -62.38 35.92 -34.86
C LEU A 408 -61.06 35.50 -34.13
N THR A 409 -60.56 36.41 -33.30
CA THR A 409 -59.44 36.10 -32.38
C THR A 409 -59.98 35.94 -30.99
N THR A 410 -59.46 35.00 -30.23
CA THR A 410 -59.86 34.76 -28.86
C THR A 410 -58.71 34.98 -27.90
N ASN A 411 -58.88 35.94 -26.97
CA ASN A 411 -57.94 36.20 -25.87
C ASN A 411 -58.54 35.58 -24.59
N TYR A 412 -57.81 34.62 -23.95
CA TYR A 412 -58.30 33.88 -22.82
C TYR A 412 -57.19 33.54 -21.82
N ALA A 413 -57.57 33.27 -20.59
CA ALA A 413 -56.67 32.78 -19.55
C ALA A 413 -57.36 31.67 -18.71
N PRO A 414 -56.55 30.64 -18.32
CA PRO A 414 -55.15 30.42 -18.69
C PRO A 414 -55.00 29.84 -20.08
N ALA A 415 -54.06 30.33 -20.84
CA ALA A 415 -53.77 29.81 -22.21
C ALA A 415 -53.20 28.40 -22.23
N SER A 416 -52.68 27.91 -21.07
CA SER A 416 -51.99 26.64 -20.94
C SER A 416 -52.90 25.40 -20.83
N THR A 417 -54.21 25.58 -20.62
CA THR A 417 -55.10 24.46 -20.21
C THR A 417 -56.28 24.21 -21.14
N GLY A 418 -56.41 24.90 -22.22
CA GLY A 418 -57.55 24.67 -23.14
C GLY A 418 -57.34 25.32 -24.50
N THR A 419 -57.95 24.74 -25.52
CA THR A 419 -58.10 25.35 -26.83
C THR A 419 -59.52 25.88 -26.98
N PRO A 420 -59.74 27.10 -27.51
CA PRO A 420 -61.07 27.59 -27.80
C PRO A 420 -61.85 26.67 -28.72
N SER A 421 -63.08 26.36 -28.38
CA SER A 421 -64.02 25.69 -29.26
C SER A 421 -65.05 26.68 -29.76
N TYR A 422 -65.35 26.66 -31.06
CA TYR A 422 -66.26 27.56 -31.71
C TYR A 422 -67.51 26.85 -32.16
N SER A 423 -68.64 27.50 -31.99
CA SER A 423 -69.90 27.00 -32.50
C SER A 423 -70.78 28.16 -32.96
N SER A 424 -71.64 27.93 -33.93
CA SER A 424 -72.61 28.89 -34.39
C SER A 424 -73.99 28.54 -33.86
N SER A 425 -74.73 29.54 -33.41
CA SER A 425 -76.14 29.37 -32.99
C SER A 425 -77.07 29.08 -34.17
N ASN A 426 -76.61 29.44 -35.37
CA ASN A 426 -77.37 29.17 -36.61
C ASN A 426 -76.45 28.92 -37.81
N LYS A 427 -76.14 27.67 -38.03
CA LYS A 427 -75.24 27.24 -39.14
C LYS A 427 -75.80 27.48 -40.53
N LYS A 428 -77.13 27.72 -40.66
CA LYS A 428 -77.75 28.07 -41.96
C LYS A 428 -77.47 29.52 -42.32
N VAL A 429 -77.12 30.38 -41.30
CA VAL A 429 -76.76 31.79 -41.55
C VAL A 429 -75.22 31.94 -41.58
N ALA A 430 -74.50 31.41 -40.60
CA ALA A 430 -73.05 31.50 -40.58
C ALA A 430 -72.46 30.20 -39.97
N THR A 431 -71.38 29.69 -40.49
CA THR A 431 -70.54 28.62 -39.97
C THR A 431 -69.24 29.18 -39.41
N VAL A 432 -68.62 28.45 -38.47
CA VAL A 432 -67.28 28.76 -37.93
C VAL A 432 -66.45 27.53 -37.88
N ASP A 433 -65.17 27.62 -38.21
CA ASP A 433 -64.20 26.55 -38.12
C ASP A 433 -63.47 26.52 -36.74
N SER A 434 -62.63 25.52 -36.53
CA SER A 434 -61.84 25.35 -35.30
C SER A 434 -60.76 26.46 -35.11
N LYS A 435 -60.46 27.26 -36.13
CA LYS A 435 -59.55 28.37 -36.08
C LYS A 435 -60.24 29.70 -35.85
N GLY A 436 -61.59 29.71 -35.69
CA GLY A 436 -62.38 30.90 -35.49
C GLY A 436 -62.66 31.66 -36.78
N VAL A 437 -62.54 31.06 -37.99
CA VAL A 437 -62.90 31.69 -39.24
C VAL A 437 -64.42 31.47 -39.43
N VAL A 438 -65.16 32.56 -39.38
CA VAL A 438 -66.59 32.58 -39.65
C VAL A 438 -66.85 32.78 -41.16
N LYS A 439 -67.74 31.97 -41.75
CA LYS A 439 -68.15 32.06 -43.13
C LYS A 439 -69.64 32.32 -43.18
N GLY A 440 -70.01 33.36 -43.89
CA GLY A 440 -71.44 33.70 -44.25
C GLY A 440 -72.01 32.67 -45.18
N VAL A 441 -73.22 32.11 -44.83
CA VAL A 441 -73.90 31.07 -45.65
C VAL A 441 -75.19 31.64 -46.26
N LYS A 442 -76.02 32.38 -45.50
CA LYS A 442 -77.26 32.97 -45.86
C LYS A 442 -77.52 34.23 -45.12
N ALA A 443 -78.21 35.22 -45.70
CA ALA A 443 -78.59 36.46 -44.98
C ALA A 443 -79.37 36.20 -43.71
N GLY A 444 -79.02 36.93 -42.64
CA GLY A 444 -79.54 36.81 -41.28
C GLY A 444 -78.48 37.08 -40.22
N THR A 445 -78.84 36.82 -38.99
CA THR A 445 -77.90 37.02 -37.82
C THR A 445 -77.61 35.66 -37.15
N ALA A 446 -76.36 35.40 -36.79
CA ALA A 446 -75.96 34.27 -36.02
C ALA A 446 -74.96 34.66 -34.91
N THR A 447 -75.12 34.10 -33.74
CA THR A 447 -74.15 34.27 -32.65
C THR A 447 -73.11 33.17 -32.73
N ILE A 448 -71.83 33.57 -32.84
CA ILE A 448 -70.71 32.67 -32.67
C ILE A 448 -70.41 32.55 -31.21
N ILE A 449 -70.41 31.35 -30.69
CA ILE A 449 -70.13 31.06 -29.25
C ILE A 449 -68.74 30.45 -29.20
N VAL A 450 -67.91 31.05 -28.38
CA VAL A 450 -66.55 30.53 -28.06
C VAL A 450 -66.53 30.00 -26.63
N LYS A 451 -66.12 28.77 -26.45
CA LYS A 451 -65.97 28.16 -25.10
C LYS A 451 -64.53 27.73 -24.89
N VAL A 452 -63.95 28.15 -23.73
CA VAL A 452 -62.60 27.79 -23.32
C VAL A 452 -62.50 27.92 -21.80
N ASN A 453 -61.82 26.96 -21.15
CA ASN A 453 -61.58 26.97 -19.66
C ASN A 453 -62.87 27.14 -18.82
N GLY A 454 -63.99 26.62 -19.32
CA GLY A 454 -65.33 26.77 -18.67
C GLY A 454 -65.97 28.12 -18.84
N VAL A 455 -65.36 29.06 -19.56
CA VAL A 455 -65.91 30.38 -19.82
C VAL A 455 -66.37 30.48 -21.28
N THR A 456 -67.40 31.33 -21.45
CA THR A 456 -68.02 31.54 -22.78
C THR A 456 -67.89 33.03 -23.18
N ALA A 457 -67.48 33.24 -24.43
CA ALA A 457 -67.53 34.55 -25.13
C ALA A 457 -68.42 34.45 -26.35
N LYS A 458 -68.97 35.57 -26.82
CA LYS A 458 -69.93 35.61 -27.90
C LYS A 458 -69.54 36.71 -28.89
N ALA A 459 -69.75 36.41 -30.20
CA ALA A 459 -69.69 37.43 -31.26
C ALA A 459 -70.95 37.36 -32.13
N GLU A 460 -71.57 38.49 -32.43
CA GLU A 460 -72.77 38.58 -33.25
C GLU A 460 -72.36 38.89 -34.69
N ILE A 461 -72.79 38.02 -35.58
CA ILE A 461 -72.44 38.10 -37.01
C ILE A 461 -73.67 38.28 -37.85
N THR A 462 -73.74 39.39 -38.55
CA THR A 462 -74.78 39.68 -39.53
C THR A 462 -74.28 39.34 -40.96
N VAL A 463 -75.00 38.47 -41.63
CA VAL A 463 -74.71 38.12 -43.04
C VAL A 463 -75.69 38.85 -43.91
N LYS A 464 -75.18 39.57 -44.91
CA LYS A 464 -75.94 40.35 -45.87
C LYS A 464 -75.75 39.77 -47.25
#